data_99ddfbe40be3a454486e8faa6c1bb891
#
_entry.id   99ddfbe40be3a454486e8faa6c1bb891
#
_cell.length_a   1.000
_cell.length_b   1.000
_cell.length_c   1.000
_cell.angle_alpha   90.00
_cell.angle_beta   90.00
_cell.angle_gamma   90.00
#
_symmetry.space_group_name_H-M   'P 1'
#
loop_
_entity.id
_entity.type
_entity.pdbx_description
1 polymer ?
#
loop_
_entity_poly.entity_id
_entity_poly.type
_entity_poly.pdbx_seq_one_letter_code
_entity_poly.pdbx_strand_id
1 'polypeptide(L)'
;MAGGQRRSARHTYPAAVLRLLAVASVLLLAACGSPATHNSADVTFAQGMVPHHEQALEMSGLVPSRTENPRLIDLAKRIADAQKPEIDRMNGWLRTWNAPVQASSHGHTESHGMVELGNLADLDGTEFDRQWLSLMIQHHRGAVDMARKHLSAGTDPETRKLAQDVVSHQEKEIAEMESLLPQG
;
A
#
# COMPACT_ATOMS: atom_id res chain seq x y z
N MET A 1 -52.13 -69.43 -35.04
CA MET A 1 -51.27 -68.25 -35.31
C MET A 1 -51.52 -67.26 -34.20
N ALA A 2 -50.63 -67.16 -33.25
CA ALA A 2 -50.78 -66.29 -32.07
C ALA A 2 -49.84 -65.09 -32.24
N GLY A 3 -50.43 -63.85 -32.36
CA GLY A 3 -49.72 -62.58 -32.45
C GLY A 3 -49.44 -62.04 -31.08
N GLY A 4 -48.22 -62.07 -30.67
CA GLY A 4 -47.76 -61.50 -29.40
C GLY A 4 -47.61 -59.98 -29.46
N GLN A 5 -48.43 -59.26 -28.75
CA GLN A 5 -48.27 -57.80 -28.56
C GLN A 5 -47.23 -57.51 -27.46
N ARG A 6 -46.13 -56.87 -27.82
CA ARG A 6 -45.14 -56.33 -26.88
C ARG A 6 -45.68 -54.99 -26.27
N ARG A 7 -46.00 -55.03 -24.99
CA ARG A 7 -46.35 -53.79 -24.22
C ARG A 7 -45.06 -53.03 -23.84
N SER A 8 -44.92 -51.88 -24.40
CA SER A 8 -43.86 -50.92 -24.00
C SER A 8 -44.22 -50.28 -22.63
N ALA A 9 -43.42 -50.57 -21.60
CA ALA A 9 -43.57 -49.99 -20.30
C ALA A 9 -42.99 -48.57 -20.33
N ARG A 10 -43.85 -47.58 -20.28
CA ARG A 10 -43.42 -46.19 -20.08
C ARG A 10 -43.14 -45.96 -18.60
N HIS A 11 -41.87 -45.77 -18.25
CA HIS A 11 -41.47 -45.35 -16.91
C HIS A 11 -41.80 -43.88 -16.74
N THR A 12 -42.87 -43.61 -16.01
CA THR A 12 -43.23 -42.27 -15.57
C THR A 12 -42.57 -42.01 -14.20
N TYR A 13 -41.55 -41.16 -14.15
CA TYR A 13 -40.98 -40.73 -12.88
C TYR A 13 -41.96 -39.80 -12.18
N PRO A 14 -42.19 -39.94 -10.87
CA PRO A 14 -43.10 -39.07 -10.14
C PRO A 14 -42.60 -37.62 -10.16
N ALA A 15 -43.50 -36.66 -10.39
CA ALA A 15 -43.24 -35.23 -10.51
C ALA A 15 -42.48 -34.60 -9.33
N ALA A 16 -42.42 -35.27 -8.18
CA ALA A 16 -41.68 -34.88 -7.00
C ALA A 16 -40.16 -34.99 -7.20
N VAL A 17 -39.66 -35.96 -7.98
CA VAL A 17 -38.21 -36.13 -8.24
C VAL A 17 -37.68 -35.03 -9.17
N LEU A 18 -38.49 -34.58 -10.13
CA LEU A 18 -38.14 -33.53 -11.06
C LEU A 18 -38.02 -32.16 -10.37
N ARG A 19 -38.80 -31.92 -9.31
CA ARG A 19 -38.77 -30.66 -8.52
C ARG A 19 -37.56 -30.56 -7.60
N LEU A 20 -37.05 -31.70 -7.10
CA LEU A 20 -35.85 -31.75 -6.26
C LEU A 20 -34.57 -31.51 -7.06
N LEU A 21 -34.50 -31.93 -8.32
CA LEU A 21 -33.35 -31.69 -9.21
C LEU A 21 -33.28 -30.23 -9.69
N ALA A 22 -34.43 -29.53 -9.84
CA ALA A 22 -34.47 -28.12 -10.22
C ALA A 22 -34.04 -27.20 -9.09
N VAL A 23 -34.25 -27.57 -7.81
CA VAL A 23 -33.84 -26.75 -6.65
C VAL A 23 -32.34 -26.92 -6.36
N ALA A 24 -31.77 -28.11 -6.62
CA ALA A 24 -30.31 -28.31 -6.44
C ALA A 24 -29.44 -27.55 -7.46
N SER A 25 -29.98 -27.24 -8.65
CA SER A 25 -29.23 -26.52 -9.70
C SER A 25 -29.17 -25.01 -9.49
N VAL A 26 -30.01 -24.43 -8.64
CA VAL A 26 -30.02 -22.97 -8.35
C VAL A 26 -29.06 -22.58 -7.24
N LEU A 27 -28.61 -23.54 -6.40
CA LEU A 27 -27.70 -23.29 -5.27
C LEU A 27 -26.21 -23.27 -5.65
N LEU A 28 -25.84 -23.52 -6.90
CA LEU A 28 -24.44 -23.57 -7.36
C LEU A 28 -23.95 -22.29 -8.05
N LEU A 29 -24.78 -21.22 -8.13
CA LEU A 29 -24.43 -19.96 -8.79
C LEU A 29 -24.19 -18.78 -7.82
N ALA A 30 -24.14 -19.03 -6.50
CA ALA A 30 -23.86 -18.02 -5.49
C ALA A 30 -22.38 -18.00 -5.05
N ALA A 31 -21.45 -18.58 -5.84
CA ALA A 31 -20.01 -18.37 -5.69
C ALA A 31 -19.57 -17.14 -6.52
N CYS A 32 -20.34 -16.05 -6.48
CA CYS A 32 -19.86 -14.76 -6.93
C CYS A 32 -18.97 -14.21 -5.81
N GLY A 33 -17.67 -14.09 -6.10
CA GLY A 33 -16.67 -13.60 -5.19
C GLY A 33 -17.14 -12.35 -4.43
N SER A 34 -16.81 -12.29 -3.16
CA SER A 34 -16.96 -11.04 -2.40
C SER A 34 -16.42 -9.89 -3.25
N PRO A 35 -17.14 -8.75 -3.35
CA PRO A 35 -16.62 -7.61 -4.09
C PRO A 35 -15.20 -7.33 -3.59
N ALA A 36 -14.27 -7.10 -4.51
CA ALA A 36 -12.91 -6.77 -4.16
C ALA A 36 -12.95 -5.58 -3.18
N THR A 37 -12.34 -5.74 -2.01
CA THR A 37 -12.33 -4.70 -0.98
C THR A 37 -11.46 -3.51 -1.38
N HIS A 38 -10.67 -3.65 -2.45
CA HIS A 38 -9.72 -2.66 -2.96
C HIS A 38 -9.99 -2.31 -4.42
N ASN A 39 -9.46 -1.18 -4.86
CA ASN A 39 -9.49 -0.71 -6.25
C ASN A 39 -8.08 -0.35 -6.76
N SER A 40 -7.99 0.16 -7.99
CA SER A 40 -6.70 0.56 -8.59
C SER A 40 -6.00 1.70 -7.85
N ALA A 41 -6.74 2.57 -7.17
CA ALA A 41 -6.13 3.65 -6.37
C ALA A 41 -5.43 3.11 -5.12
N ASP A 42 -5.98 2.05 -4.50
CA ASP A 42 -5.35 1.37 -3.37
C ASP A 42 -4.03 0.70 -3.80
N VAL A 43 -4.04 0.02 -4.96
CA VAL A 43 -2.83 -0.58 -5.54
C VAL A 43 -1.78 0.49 -5.87
N THR A 44 -2.18 1.58 -6.56
CA THR A 44 -1.28 2.68 -6.93
C THR A 44 -0.67 3.34 -5.72
N PHE A 45 -1.44 3.55 -4.66
CA PHE A 45 -0.95 4.10 -3.39
C PHE A 45 0.12 3.21 -2.77
N ALA A 46 -0.14 1.91 -2.61
CA ALA A 46 0.83 0.99 -2.04
C ALA A 46 2.11 0.88 -2.89
N GLN A 47 1.97 0.79 -4.22
CA GLN A 47 3.09 0.73 -5.15
C GLN A 47 3.96 1.99 -5.14
N GLY A 48 3.36 3.16 -4.98
CA GLY A 48 4.11 4.43 -4.91
C GLY A 48 4.71 4.70 -3.53
N MET A 49 3.99 4.36 -2.45
CA MET A 49 4.42 4.66 -1.09
C MET A 49 5.54 3.71 -0.60
N VAL A 50 5.61 2.47 -1.08
CA VAL A 50 6.70 1.54 -0.73
C VAL A 50 8.07 2.12 -1.09
N PRO A 51 8.40 2.43 -2.36
CA PRO A 51 9.72 3.00 -2.71
C PRO A 51 9.93 4.38 -2.07
N HIS A 52 8.88 5.15 -1.87
CA HIS A 52 8.97 6.43 -1.15
C HIS A 52 9.44 6.22 0.29
N HIS A 53 8.86 5.32 1.05
CA HIS A 53 9.29 4.99 2.41
C HIS A 53 10.69 4.35 2.45
N GLU A 54 11.04 3.53 1.46
CA GLU A 54 12.40 2.98 1.35
C GLU A 54 13.45 4.09 1.24
N GLN A 55 13.17 5.17 0.51
CA GLN A 55 14.06 6.34 0.44
C GLN A 55 14.19 7.05 1.80
N ALA A 56 13.12 7.16 2.58
CA ALA A 56 13.22 7.70 3.95
C ALA A 56 14.11 6.82 4.85
N LEU A 57 14.05 5.50 4.71
CA LEU A 57 14.94 4.58 5.43
C LEU A 57 16.39 4.78 5.00
N GLU A 58 16.66 4.95 3.70
CA GLU A 58 18.00 5.26 3.18
C GLU A 58 18.54 6.55 3.79
N MET A 59 17.78 7.64 3.73
CA MET A 59 18.16 8.93 4.30
C MET A 59 18.39 8.83 5.82
N SER A 60 17.51 8.14 6.53
CA SER A 60 17.63 7.95 7.99
C SER A 60 18.85 7.11 8.36
N GLY A 61 19.21 6.15 7.52
CA GLY A 61 20.39 5.30 7.71
C GLY A 61 21.72 6.05 7.62
N LEU A 62 21.78 7.20 6.95
CA LEU A 62 22.98 8.05 6.88
C LEU A 62 23.27 8.76 8.21
N VAL A 63 22.23 9.14 8.95
CA VAL A 63 22.29 10.07 10.09
C VAL A 63 23.33 9.65 11.16
N PRO A 64 23.37 8.40 11.65
CA PRO A 64 24.28 8.02 12.75
C PRO A 64 25.76 8.17 12.42
N SER A 65 26.12 8.17 11.14
CA SER A 65 27.52 8.29 10.69
C SER A 65 27.90 9.70 10.25
N ARG A 66 26.96 10.64 10.18
CA ARG A 66 27.11 11.96 9.59
C ARG A 66 26.95 13.12 10.57
N THR A 67 26.36 12.87 11.74
CA THR A 67 26.12 13.91 12.73
C THR A 67 26.18 13.37 14.16
N GLU A 68 26.55 14.24 15.10
CA GLU A 68 26.43 14.00 16.54
C GLU A 68 25.20 14.68 17.15
N ASN A 69 24.35 15.29 16.35
CA ASN A 69 23.13 15.98 16.80
C ASN A 69 22.11 14.97 17.36
N PRO A 70 21.92 14.89 18.70
CA PRO A 70 21.09 13.85 19.29
C PRO A 70 19.61 13.99 18.90
N ARG A 71 19.13 15.22 18.61
CA ARG A 71 17.75 15.45 18.19
C ARG A 71 17.51 14.91 16.77
N LEU A 72 18.48 15.07 15.88
CA LEU A 72 18.38 14.55 14.52
C LEU A 72 18.50 13.01 14.50
N ILE A 73 19.41 12.45 15.30
CA ILE A 73 19.58 11.00 15.45
C ILE A 73 18.27 10.36 15.96
N ASP A 74 17.65 10.94 17.00
CA ASP A 74 16.38 10.43 17.53
C ASP A 74 15.24 10.54 16.51
N LEU A 75 15.13 11.70 15.83
CA LEU A 75 14.10 11.88 14.79
C LEU A 75 14.24 10.86 13.66
N ALA A 76 15.44 10.71 13.10
CA ALA A 76 15.69 9.76 12.01
C ALA A 76 15.38 8.32 12.43
N LYS A 77 15.72 7.94 13.67
CA LYS A 77 15.37 6.64 14.22
C LYS A 77 13.85 6.46 14.29
N ARG A 78 13.10 7.44 14.81
CA ARG A 78 11.62 7.36 14.91
C ARG A 78 10.96 7.25 13.53
N ILE A 79 11.45 8.00 12.54
CA ILE A 79 10.98 7.92 11.15
C ILE A 79 11.20 6.50 10.61
N ALA A 80 12.40 5.94 10.76
CA ALA A 80 12.70 4.59 10.28
C ALA A 80 11.86 3.51 10.99
N ASP A 81 11.70 3.61 12.31
CA ASP A 81 10.91 2.67 13.11
C ASP A 81 9.43 2.71 12.75
N ALA A 82 8.89 3.87 12.37
CA ALA A 82 7.50 4.02 11.93
C ALA A 82 7.29 3.51 10.50
N GLN A 83 8.17 3.87 9.57
CA GLN A 83 7.95 3.59 8.15
C GLN A 83 8.26 2.15 7.75
N LYS A 84 9.20 1.48 8.43
CA LYS A 84 9.52 0.08 8.13
C LYS A 84 8.32 -0.87 8.21
N PRO A 85 7.51 -0.91 9.29
CA PRO A 85 6.31 -1.76 9.35
C PRO A 85 5.22 -1.34 8.35
N GLU A 86 5.19 -0.08 7.92
CA GLU A 86 4.26 0.39 6.89
C GLU A 86 4.63 -0.19 5.51
N ILE A 87 5.93 -0.23 5.16
CA ILE A 87 6.44 -0.94 3.97
C ILE A 87 6.01 -2.40 3.99
N ASP A 88 6.23 -3.10 5.11
CA ASP A 88 5.90 -4.52 5.25
C ASP A 88 4.40 -4.77 5.04
N ARG A 89 3.55 -3.89 5.59
CA ARG A 89 2.09 -3.94 5.43
C ARG A 89 1.67 -3.73 3.98
N MET A 90 2.16 -2.69 3.33
CA MET A 90 1.85 -2.40 1.92
C MET A 90 2.29 -3.52 0.99
N ASN A 91 3.47 -4.06 1.18
CA ASN A 91 3.95 -5.24 0.46
C ASN A 91 3.07 -6.47 0.70
N GLY A 92 2.52 -6.63 1.91
CA GLY A 92 1.53 -7.65 2.26
C GLY A 92 0.24 -7.50 1.43
N TRP A 93 -0.29 -6.29 1.33
CA TRP A 93 -1.47 -6.01 0.51
C TRP A 93 -1.24 -6.29 -0.97
N LEU A 94 -0.13 -5.79 -1.54
CA LEU A 94 0.20 -6.01 -2.95
C LEU A 94 0.27 -7.51 -3.29
N ARG A 95 0.88 -8.32 -2.43
CA ARG A 95 0.89 -9.78 -2.61
C ARG A 95 -0.52 -10.38 -2.55
N THR A 96 -1.34 -9.97 -1.59
CA THR A 96 -2.73 -10.46 -1.43
C THR A 96 -3.60 -10.11 -2.63
N TRP A 97 -3.36 -8.94 -3.23
CA TRP A 97 -4.09 -8.45 -4.41
C TRP A 97 -3.52 -8.98 -5.74
N ASN A 98 -2.47 -9.80 -5.71
CA ASN A 98 -1.72 -10.24 -6.90
C ASN A 98 -1.23 -9.06 -7.77
N ALA A 99 -0.97 -7.92 -7.13
CA ALA A 99 -0.40 -6.75 -7.76
C ALA A 99 1.13 -6.83 -7.72
N PRO A 100 1.85 -6.37 -8.78
CA PRO A 100 3.31 -6.36 -8.76
C PRO A 100 3.82 -5.52 -7.59
N VAL A 101 4.74 -6.10 -6.81
CA VAL A 101 5.59 -5.32 -5.90
C VAL A 101 6.62 -4.65 -6.82
N GLN A 102 6.58 -3.34 -6.95
CA GLN A 102 7.59 -2.63 -7.72
C GLN A 102 8.92 -2.76 -6.97
N ALA A 103 9.91 -3.40 -7.59
CA ALA A 103 11.28 -3.25 -7.16
C ALA A 103 11.67 -1.77 -7.37
N SER A 104 12.40 -1.19 -6.42
CA SER A 104 12.98 0.15 -6.52
C SER A 104 13.80 0.26 -7.80
N SER A 105 13.14 0.52 -8.94
CA SER A 105 13.83 0.76 -10.20
C SER A 105 14.22 2.23 -10.21
N HIS A 106 15.51 2.51 -10.22
CA HIS A 106 16.11 3.83 -10.45
C HIS A 106 15.83 4.38 -11.87
N GLY A 107 14.71 3.99 -12.47
CA GLY A 107 14.29 4.36 -13.83
C GLY A 107 13.02 5.19 -13.79
N HIS A 108 13.13 6.46 -14.11
CA HIS A 108 12.15 7.44 -14.63
C HIS A 108 10.67 6.98 -14.75
N THR A 109 10.07 6.60 -13.66
CA THR A 109 8.63 6.63 -13.46
C THR A 109 8.34 7.77 -12.52
N GLU A 110 7.31 8.56 -12.78
CA GLU A 110 6.90 9.76 -12.05
C GLU A 110 7.41 9.74 -10.60
N SER A 111 8.19 10.75 -10.21
CA SER A 111 8.88 10.79 -8.92
C SER A 111 7.84 10.91 -7.78
N HIS A 112 7.14 9.84 -7.45
CA HIS A 112 6.07 9.78 -6.45
C HIS A 112 6.40 10.53 -5.14
N GLY A 113 6.77 11.82 -5.23
CA GLY A 113 7.19 12.65 -4.11
C GLY A 113 8.60 12.36 -3.58
N MET A 114 9.37 11.46 -4.21
CA MET A 114 10.78 11.22 -3.88
C MET A 114 11.63 12.46 -4.18
N VAL A 115 12.74 12.59 -3.46
CA VAL A 115 13.67 13.71 -3.60
C VAL A 115 15.00 13.27 -4.20
N GLU A 116 15.67 14.21 -4.89
CA GLU A 116 17.03 13.99 -5.34
C GLU A 116 17.99 14.21 -4.17
N LEU A 117 18.72 13.18 -3.77
CA LEU A 117 19.62 13.25 -2.60
C LEU A 117 20.89 14.05 -2.87
N GLY A 118 21.28 14.24 -4.13
CA GLY A 118 22.46 14.98 -4.53
C GLY A 118 23.73 14.44 -3.82
N ASN A 119 24.43 15.34 -3.13
CA ASN A 119 25.64 15.01 -2.38
C ASN A 119 25.41 14.79 -0.87
N LEU A 120 24.19 14.51 -0.44
CA LEU A 120 23.84 14.36 0.98
C LEU A 120 24.79 13.39 1.71
N ALA A 121 25.16 12.29 1.07
CA ALA A 121 26.04 11.27 1.64
C ALA A 121 27.50 11.74 1.82
N ASP A 122 27.89 12.85 1.21
CA ASP A 122 29.23 13.42 1.30
C ASP A 122 29.36 14.53 2.36
N LEU A 123 28.23 14.95 2.96
CA LEU A 123 28.17 16.00 3.96
C LEU A 123 28.27 15.43 5.37
N ASP A 124 28.77 16.25 6.31
CA ASP A 124 28.86 15.91 7.73
C ASP A 124 28.44 17.09 8.62
N GLY A 125 28.14 16.80 9.89
CA GLY A 125 27.83 17.78 10.94
C GLY A 125 26.66 18.70 10.57
N THR A 126 26.78 19.99 10.85
CA THR A 126 25.70 20.98 10.67
C THR A 126 25.27 21.16 9.23
N GLU A 127 26.16 20.94 8.26
CA GLU A 127 25.81 21.04 6.84
C GLU A 127 24.96 19.85 6.42
N PHE A 128 25.32 18.65 6.86
CA PHE A 128 24.49 17.47 6.71
C PHE A 128 23.11 17.65 7.36
N ASP A 129 23.07 18.09 8.64
CA ASP A 129 21.82 18.29 9.38
C ASP A 129 20.84 19.18 8.62
N ARG A 130 21.32 20.32 8.14
CA ARG A 130 20.50 21.27 7.39
C ARG A 130 19.97 20.69 6.08
N GLN A 131 20.84 20.03 5.31
CA GLN A 131 20.47 19.44 4.03
C GLN A 131 19.50 18.30 4.23
N TRP A 132 19.78 17.41 5.19
CA TRP A 132 18.91 16.29 5.52
C TRP A 132 17.51 16.75 5.94
N LEU A 133 17.42 17.72 6.86
CA LEU A 133 16.13 18.28 7.29
C LEU A 133 15.35 18.86 6.11
N SER A 134 16.00 19.63 5.24
CA SER A 134 15.36 20.25 4.07
C SER A 134 14.81 19.19 3.10
N LEU A 135 15.61 18.16 2.83
CA LEU A 135 15.20 17.05 1.94
C LEU A 135 14.09 16.22 2.56
N MET A 136 14.19 15.88 3.86
CA MET A 136 13.18 15.08 4.54
C MET A 136 11.84 15.81 4.69
N ILE A 137 11.85 17.12 4.89
CA ILE A 137 10.63 17.96 4.86
C ILE A 137 9.97 17.87 3.47
N GLN A 138 10.74 18.03 2.41
CA GLN A 138 10.23 17.94 1.03
C GLN A 138 9.68 16.52 0.73
N HIS A 139 10.40 15.52 1.14
CA HIS A 139 10.01 14.11 1.03
C HIS A 139 8.68 13.82 1.77
N HIS A 140 8.55 14.24 3.02
CA HIS A 140 7.32 14.07 3.81
C HIS A 140 6.12 14.80 3.19
N ARG A 141 6.32 16.00 2.64
CA ARG A 141 5.27 16.70 1.88
C ARG A 141 4.78 15.86 0.69
N GLY A 142 5.69 15.20 -0.03
CA GLY A 142 5.36 14.28 -1.10
C GLY A 142 4.48 13.11 -0.63
N ALA A 143 4.81 12.48 0.50
CA ALA A 143 3.98 11.42 1.08
C ALA A 143 2.59 11.90 1.49
N VAL A 144 2.49 13.08 2.12
CA VAL A 144 1.21 13.69 2.50
C VAL A 144 0.33 13.92 1.27
N ASP A 145 0.90 14.41 0.17
CA ASP A 145 0.16 14.62 -1.08
C ASP A 145 -0.32 13.30 -1.69
N MET A 146 0.52 12.26 -1.72
CA MET A 146 0.12 10.92 -2.18
C MET A 146 -1.00 10.34 -1.30
N ALA A 147 -0.88 10.46 0.02
CA ALA A 147 -1.88 9.97 0.96
C ALA A 147 -3.22 10.69 0.80
N ARG A 148 -3.23 12.02 0.65
CA ARG A 148 -4.44 12.81 0.38
C ARG A 148 -5.09 12.46 -0.94
N LYS A 149 -4.30 12.27 -2.01
CA LYS A 149 -4.79 11.81 -3.31
C LYS A 149 -5.47 10.45 -3.18
N HIS A 150 -4.83 9.50 -2.46
CA HIS A 150 -5.42 8.20 -2.18
C HIS A 150 -6.74 8.30 -1.41
N LEU A 151 -6.82 9.12 -0.37
CA LEU A 151 -8.04 9.30 0.43
C LEU A 151 -9.25 9.77 -0.40
N SER A 152 -9.03 10.42 -1.53
CA SER A 152 -10.10 10.85 -2.44
C SER A 152 -10.62 9.74 -3.35
N ALA A 153 -9.88 8.66 -3.57
CA ALA A 153 -10.18 7.66 -4.60
C ALA A 153 -10.10 6.19 -4.13
N GLY A 154 -9.31 5.90 -3.08
CA GLY A 154 -9.15 4.56 -2.54
C GLY A 154 -10.39 4.08 -1.79
N THR A 155 -10.63 2.77 -1.81
CA THR A 155 -11.83 2.16 -1.22
C THR A 155 -11.52 1.16 -0.10
N ASP A 156 -10.31 0.61 -0.06
CA ASP A 156 -9.94 -0.34 0.97
C ASP A 156 -9.79 0.35 2.34
N PRO A 157 -10.46 -0.12 3.40
CA PRO A 157 -10.44 0.53 4.71
C PRO A 157 -9.05 0.58 5.35
N GLU A 158 -8.22 -0.43 5.13
CA GLU A 158 -6.89 -0.53 5.75
C GLU A 158 -5.90 0.44 5.09
N THR A 159 -5.92 0.55 3.75
CA THR A 159 -5.08 1.51 3.04
C THR A 159 -5.51 2.94 3.33
N ARG A 160 -6.82 3.19 3.43
CA ARG A 160 -7.36 4.51 3.82
C ARG A 160 -6.93 4.89 5.24
N LYS A 161 -6.96 3.91 6.16
CA LYS A 161 -6.47 4.14 7.52
C LYS A 161 -4.98 4.48 7.52
N LEU A 162 -4.16 3.72 6.79
CA LEU A 162 -2.73 4.02 6.67
C LEU A 162 -2.50 5.42 6.08
N ALA A 163 -3.24 5.80 5.03
CA ALA A 163 -3.11 7.13 4.44
C ALA A 163 -3.47 8.25 5.43
N GLN A 164 -4.48 8.06 6.28
CA GLN A 164 -4.81 9.01 7.35
C GLN A 164 -3.69 9.11 8.39
N ASP A 165 -3.13 7.96 8.79
CA ASP A 165 -2.02 7.89 9.74
C ASP A 165 -0.77 8.59 9.16
N VAL A 166 -0.43 8.35 7.88
CA VAL A 166 0.66 9.03 7.16
C VAL A 166 0.48 10.55 7.18
N VAL A 167 -0.70 11.06 6.81
CA VAL A 167 -0.97 12.51 6.86
C VAL A 167 -0.73 13.05 8.27
N SER A 168 -1.34 12.41 9.29
CA SER A 168 -1.27 12.91 10.66
C SER A 168 0.13 12.87 11.26
N HIS A 169 0.89 11.79 11.02
CA HIS A 169 2.23 11.63 11.58
C HIS A 169 3.24 12.49 10.85
N GLN A 170 3.24 12.48 9.53
CA GLN A 170 4.25 13.19 8.76
C GLN A 170 4.06 14.72 8.80
N GLU A 171 2.84 15.24 8.96
CA GLU A 171 2.65 16.67 9.23
C GLU A 171 3.27 17.12 10.57
N LYS A 172 3.21 16.27 11.62
CA LYS A 172 3.89 16.55 12.90
C LYS A 172 5.40 16.48 12.77
N GLU A 173 5.92 15.51 12.02
CA GLU A 173 7.36 15.39 11.77
C GLU A 173 7.88 16.54 10.93
N ILE A 174 7.12 17.05 9.94
CA ILE A 174 7.44 18.26 9.19
C ILE A 174 7.59 19.45 10.16
N ALA A 175 6.60 19.66 11.04
CA ALA A 175 6.66 20.77 12.00
C ALA A 175 7.86 20.66 12.97
N GLU A 176 8.19 19.44 13.41
CA GLU A 176 9.38 19.17 14.22
C GLU A 176 10.65 19.49 13.44
N MET A 177 10.79 19.01 12.20
CA MET A 177 11.95 19.28 11.33
C MET A 177 12.12 20.78 11.05
N GLU A 178 11.03 21.49 10.77
CA GLU A 178 11.05 22.95 10.55
C GLU A 178 11.54 23.69 11.82
N SER A 179 11.21 23.19 13.02
CA SER A 179 11.70 23.76 14.28
C SER A 179 13.20 23.50 14.53
N LEU A 180 13.77 22.48 13.87
CA LEU A 180 15.19 22.13 13.96
C LEU A 180 16.06 22.89 12.98
N LEU A 181 15.47 23.42 11.89
CA LEU A 181 16.20 24.26 10.94
C LEU A 181 16.63 25.56 11.60
N PRO A 182 17.89 26.03 11.34
CA PRO A 182 18.32 27.34 11.80
C PRO A 182 17.36 28.41 11.30
N GLN A 183 16.90 29.25 12.20
CA GLN A 183 16.15 30.47 11.83
C GLN A 183 17.16 31.43 11.21
N GLY A 184 17.06 31.68 9.91
CA GLY A 184 17.93 32.63 9.17
C GLY A 184 17.73 34.05 9.60
#